data_a7419ac92fda7125d0d54f35f5861367
#
_entry.id   a7419ac92fda7125d0d54f35f5861367
#
_cell.length_a   1.000
_cell.length_b   1.000
_cell.length_c   1.000
_cell.angle_alpha   90.00
_cell.angle_beta   90.00
_cell.angle_gamma   90.00
#
_symmetry.space_group_name_H-M   'P 1'
#
loop_
_entity.id
_entity.type
_entity.pdbx_description
1 polymer ?
#
loop_
_entity_poly.entity_id
_entity_poly.type
_entity_poly.pdbx_seq_one_letter_code
_entity_poly.pdbx_strand_id
1 'polypeptide(L)'
;MNRKIVLLFMFLTTLVIFSKQVSSEEYNVKEVECLVEAIYFESRSEIFDGQIAVGNVILNRVSSDKFPNTICHVVHAGYYYKNGIPIRRRCAFSYWCDGKSERMVNAMAYRTATDAAILVLAGFVVKGLEKSLYYHADYVKPNWVKERKFLRKIGTHVFYK
;
A
#
# COMPACT_ATOMS: atom_id res chain seq x y z
N MET A 1 74.59 19.59 0.19
CA MET A 1 73.85 18.69 -0.72
C MET A 1 72.55 18.32 -0.03
N ASN A 2 71.52 19.17 -0.25
CA ASN A 2 70.23 19.12 0.49
C ASN A 2 69.23 18.21 -0.23
N ARG A 3 68.99 17.08 0.37
CA ARG A 3 67.90 16.21 -0.09
C ARG A 3 66.57 16.76 0.49
N LYS A 4 65.80 17.43 -0.34
CA LYS A 4 64.41 17.78 -0.02
C LYS A 4 63.58 16.51 -0.13
N ILE A 5 63.16 15.97 0.99
CA ILE A 5 62.18 14.92 1.09
C ILE A 5 60.82 15.57 0.79
N VAL A 6 60.31 15.29 -0.38
CA VAL A 6 58.92 15.64 -0.73
C VAL A 6 58.05 14.59 -0.09
N LEU A 7 57.45 14.90 1.06
CA LEU A 7 56.39 14.14 1.68
C LEU A 7 55.10 14.37 0.85
N LEU A 8 54.82 13.42 -0.02
CA LEU A 8 53.55 13.37 -0.76
C LEU A 8 52.48 12.89 0.24
N PHE A 9 51.80 13.83 0.86
CA PHE A 9 50.59 13.54 1.61
C PHE A 9 49.53 13.10 0.62
N MET A 10 49.38 11.80 0.41
CA MET A 10 48.20 11.21 -0.17
C MET A 10 47.04 11.43 0.82
N PHE A 11 46.28 12.51 0.60
CA PHE A 11 44.96 12.64 1.17
C PHE A 11 44.07 11.54 0.55
N LEU A 12 44.02 10.39 1.22
CA LEU A 12 43.05 9.37 0.96
C LEU A 12 41.70 9.93 1.47
N THR A 13 41.02 10.72 0.63
CA THR A 13 39.63 11.08 0.88
C THR A 13 38.82 9.79 0.78
N THR A 14 38.61 9.14 1.89
CA THR A 14 37.58 8.09 2.01
C THR A 14 36.24 8.76 1.76
N LEU A 15 35.80 8.65 0.53
CA LEU A 15 34.44 8.97 0.13
C LEU A 15 33.53 7.97 0.86
N VAL A 16 33.10 8.32 2.06
CA VAL A 16 32.06 7.58 2.78
C VAL A 16 30.79 7.79 1.96
N ILE A 17 30.56 6.90 1.00
CA ILE A 17 29.28 6.79 0.33
C ILE A 17 28.32 6.31 1.42
N PHE A 18 27.59 7.24 2.02
CA PHE A 18 26.41 6.95 2.79
C PHE A 18 25.40 6.36 1.80
N SER A 19 25.54 5.10 1.46
CA SER A 19 24.47 4.33 0.88
C SER A 19 23.38 4.31 1.93
N LYS A 20 22.35 5.13 1.73
CA LYS A 20 21.10 5.02 2.47
C LYS A 20 20.65 3.57 2.24
N GLN A 21 20.89 2.72 3.23
CA GLN A 21 20.46 1.35 3.21
C GLN A 21 18.93 1.42 3.18
N VAL A 22 18.37 1.27 2.00
CA VAL A 22 16.93 1.04 1.85
C VAL A 22 16.72 -0.29 2.54
N SER A 23 16.21 -0.23 3.75
CA SER A 23 15.68 -1.40 4.43
C SER A 23 14.60 -1.95 3.51
N SER A 24 14.92 -2.98 2.75
CA SER A 24 13.91 -3.80 2.12
C SER A 24 13.19 -4.48 3.28
N GLU A 25 12.07 -3.93 3.71
CA GLU A 25 11.14 -4.72 4.51
C GLU A 25 10.81 -5.94 3.66
N GLU A 26 11.34 -7.08 4.05
CA GLU A 26 11.06 -8.37 3.42
C GLU A 26 9.62 -8.73 3.79
N TYR A 27 8.69 -8.35 2.94
CA TYR A 27 7.29 -8.70 3.13
C TYR A 27 7.14 -10.21 3.02
N ASN A 28 6.55 -10.80 4.04
CA ASN A 28 6.14 -12.20 4.01
C ASN A 28 5.20 -12.44 2.79
N VAL A 29 5.37 -13.56 2.10
CA VAL A 29 4.56 -13.95 0.92
C VAL A 29 3.05 -13.79 1.19
N LYS A 30 2.59 -14.15 2.38
CA LYS A 30 1.19 -14.02 2.78
C LYS A 30 0.72 -12.56 2.81
N GLU A 31 1.56 -11.64 3.27
CA GLU A 31 1.23 -10.19 3.27
C GLU A 31 1.11 -9.65 1.85
N VAL A 32 1.99 -10.12 0.94
CA VAL A 32 1.91 -9.78 -0.49
C VAL A 32 0.63 -10.31 -1.11
N GLU A 33 0.26 -11.56 -0.83
CA GLU A 33 -1.00 -12.17 -1.29
C GLU A 33 -2.21 -11.38 -0.82
N CYS A 34 -2.27 -10.98 0.45
CA CYS A 34 -3.34 -10.14 0.98
C CYS A 34 -3.44 -8.79 0.24
N LEU A 35 -2.30 -8.17 -0.11
CA LEU A 35 -2.29 -6.91 -0.85
C LEU A 35 -2.81 -7.09 -2.28
N VAL A 36 -2.33 -8.13 -2.98
CA VAL A 36 -2.78 -8.46 -4.33
C VAL A 36 -4.28 -8.74 -4.37
N GLU A 37 -4.77 -9.55 -3.41
CA GLU A 37 -6.18 -9.89 -3.29
C GLU A 37 -7.03 -8.63 -3.08
N ALA A 38 -6.63 -7.76 -2.16
CA ALA A 38 -7.36 -6.52 -1.90
C ALA A 38 -7.40 -5.61 -3.14
N ILE A 39 -6.26 -5.39 -3.81
CA ILE A 39 -6.21 -4.60 -5.04
C ILE A 39 -7.10 -5.22 -6.13
N TYR A 40 -7.05 -6.55 -6.28
CA TYR A 40 -7.87 -7.26 -7.26
C TYR A 40 -9.35 -7.04 -7.02
N PHE A 41 -9.85 -7.28 -5.82
CA PHE A 41 -11.29 -7.21 -5.56
C PHE A 41 -11.82 -5.77 -5.50
N GLU A 42 -11.03 -4.85 -4.99
CA GLU A 42 -11.46 -3.46 -4.81
C GLU A 42 -11.29 -2.61 -6.08
N SER A 43 -10.35 -2.95 -6.97
CA SER A 43 -9.99 -2.02 -8.05
C SER A 43 -9.65 -2.66 -9.39
N ARG A 44 -9.98 -3.94 -9.64
CA ARG A 44 -9.67 -4.63 -10.91
C ARG A 44 -10.28 -3.97 -12.16
N SER A 45 -11.32 -3.17 -12.01
CA SER A 45 -11.96 -2.41 -13.10
C SER A 45 -11.46 -0.96 -13.21
N GLU A 46 -10.58 -0.55 -12.30
CA GLU A 46 -9.98 0.78 -12.30
C GLU A 46 -8.79 0.87 -13.27
N ILE A 47 -8.45 2.10 -13.66
CA ILE A 47 -7.18 2.39 -14.32
C ILE A 47 -6.01 1.99 -13.39
N PHE A 48 -4.83 1.73 -13.95
CA PHE A 48 -3.71 1.21 -13.19
C PHE A 48 -3.30 2.09 -12.00
N ASP A 49 -3.29 3.42 -12.17
CA ASP A 49 -3.07 4.37 -11.07
C ASP A 49 -4.11 4.22 -9.95
N GLY A 50 -5.34 3.87 -10.28
CA GLY A 50 -6.40 3.60 -9.29
C GLY A 50 -6.13 2.32 -8.49
N GLN A 51 -5.58 1.30 -9.12
CA GLN A 51 -5.15 0.08 -8.45
C GLN A 51 -3.98 0.34 -7.49
N ILE A 52 -2.96 1.09 -7.95
CA ILE A 52 -1.85 1.53 -7.09
C ILE A 52 -2.38 2.39 -5.93
N ALA A 53 -3.32 3.28 -6.18
CA ALA A 53 -3.90 4.16 -5.17
C ALA A 53 -4.60 3.38 -4.04
N VAL A 54 -5.31 2.30 -4.36
CA VAL A 54 -5.89 1.39 -3.34
C VAL A 54 -4.79 0.74 -2.51
N GLY A 55 -3.73 0.23 -3.16
CA GLY A 55 -2.55 -0.30 -2.47
C GLY A 55 -1.87 0.72 -1.55
N ASN A 56 -1.72 1.98 -2.00
CA ASN A 56 -1.18 3.06 -1.17
C ASN A 56 -2.02 3.30 0.09
N VAL A 57 -3.36 3.27 -0.01
CA VAL A 57 -4.22 3.39 1.18
C VAL A 57 -3.96 2.26 2.16
N ILE A 58 -3.79 1.03 1.68
CA ILE A 58 -3.52 -0.12 2.54
C ILE A 58 -2.19 0.07 3.29
N LEU A 59 -1.09 0.43 2.60
CA LEU A 59 0.20 0.65 3.26
C LEU A 59 0.20 1.89 4.17
N ASN A 60 -0.50 2.95 3.80
CA ASN A 60 -0.67 4.10 4.68
C ASN A 60 -1.43 3.74 5.97
N ARG A 61 -2.40 2.81 5.89
CA ARG A 61 -3.09 2.28 7.08
C ARG A 61 -2.14 1.46 7.95
N VAL A 62 -1.36 0.56 7.35
CA VAL A 62 -0.33 -0.22 8.08
C VAL A 62 0.64 0.69 8.83
N SER A 63 1.01 1.83 8.25
CA SER A 63 1.92 2.82 8.85
C SER A 63 1.23 3.79 9.83
N SER A 64 -0.07 3.63 10.09
CA SER A 64 -0.85 4.54 10.93
C SER A 64 -1.27 3.86 12.23
N ASP A 65 -1.06 4.50 13.36
CA ASP A 65 -1.49 4.03 14.70
C ASP A 65 -3.01 3.82 14.85
N LYS A 66 -3.79 4.26 13.85
CA LYS A 66 -5.25 4.13 13.82
C LYS A 66 -5.73 2.79 13.26
N PHE A 67 -4.84 2.01 12.69
CA PHE A 67 -5.14 0.77 11.98
C PHE A 67 -4.21 -0.36 12.43
N PRO A 68 -4.54 -1.61 12.11
CA PRO A 68 -3.61 -2.72 12.32
C PRO A 68 -2.29 -2.50 11.59
N ASN A 69 -1.20 -3.05 12.13
CA ASN A 69 0.17 -2.86 11.66
C ASN A 69 0.67 -3.90 10.64
N THR A 70 -0.23 -4.72 10.08
CA THR A 70 0.09 -5.65 9.00
C THR A 70 -0.92 -5.53 7.87
N ILE A 71 -0.51 -5.87 6.64
CA ILE A 71 -1.37 -5.77 5.46
C ILE A 71 -2.59 -6.67 5.62
N CYS A 72 -2.38 -7.95 5.96
CA CYS A 72 -3.49 -8.90 6.12
C CYS A 72 -4.48 -8.45 7.20
N HIS A 73 -4.00 -7.93 8.32
CA HIS A 73 -4.90 -7.43 9.37
C HIS A 73 -5.65 -6.16 8.95
N VAL A 74 -5.04 -5.27 8.16
CA VAL A 74 -5.73 -4.10 7.57
C VAL A 74 -6.81 -4.54 6.60
N VAL A 75 -6.49 -5.49 5.72
CA VAL A 75 -7.40 -5.96 4.66
C VAL A 75 -8.56 -6.76 5.23
N HIS A 76 -8.29 -7.60 6.22
CA HIS A 76 -9.31 -8.43 6.87
C HIS A 76 -9.95 -7.75 8.10
N ALA A 77 -9.67 -6.46 8.33
CA ALA A 77 -10.28 -5.75 9.45
C ALA A 77 -11.81 -5.74 9.36
N GLY A 78 -12.48 -6.03 10.48
CA GLY A 78 -13.94 -6.10 10.52
C GLY A 78 -14.46 -6.63 11.83
N TYR A 79 -15.74 -6.95 11.84
CA TYR A 79 -16.39 -7.61 12.99
C TYR A 79 -16.53 -9.12 12.73
N TYR A 80 -16.28 -9.89 13.76
CA TYR A 80 -16.27 -11.34 13.70
C TYR A 80 -17.19 -11.94 14.74
N TYR A 81 -17.80 -13.09 14.43
CA TYR A 81 -18.44 -13.94 15.43
C TYR A 81 -17.40 -14.60 16.32
N LYS A 82 -17.83 -15.13 17.48
CA LYS A 82 -16.94 -15.83 18.43
C LYS A 82 -16.17 -17.01 17.82
N ASN A 83 -16.70 -17.61 16.77
CA ASN A 83 -16.08 -18.72 16.02
C ASN A 83 -15.08 -18.27 14.94
N GLY A 84 -14.77 -16.97 14.86
CA GLY A 84 -13.81 -16.42 13.90
C GLY A 84 -14.37 -16.17 12.49
N ILE A 85 -15.67 -16.39 12.24
CA ILE A 85 -16.30 -16.09 10.95
C ILE A 85 -16.59 -14.59 10.87
N PRO A 86 -16.21 -13.91 9.78
CA PRO A 86 -16.51 -12.49 9.62
C PRO A 86 -18.02 -12.24 9.52
N ILE A 87 -18.49 -11.17 10.17
CA ILE A 87 -19.89 -10.77 10.08
C ILE A 87 -20.12 -10.10 8.74
N ARG A 88 -21.07 -10.63 7.98
CA ARG A 88 -21.37 -10.19 6.63
C ARG A 88 -21.60 -8.69 6.54
N ARG A 89 -20.97 -8.03 5.56
CA ARG A 89 -21.03 -6.59 5.30
C ARG A 89 -20.52 -5.69 6.44
N ARG A 90 -19.70 -6.23 7.35
CA ARG A 90 -19.10 -5.48 8.45
C ARG A 90 -17.57 -5.51 8.43
N CYS A 91 -16.98 -5.57 7.25
CA CYS A 91 -15.54 -5.53 7.02
C CYS A 91 -15.12 -4.19 6.43
N ALA A 92 -13.87 -3.84 6.67
CA ALA A 92 -13.26 -2.63 6.10
C ALA A 92 -13.17 -2.69 4.57
N PHE A 93 -12.89 -3.90 4.06
CA PHE A 93 -12.93 -4.24 2.64
C PHE A 93 -14.09 -5.19 2.40
N SER A 94 -15.05 -4.75 1.57
CA SER A 94 -16.35 -5.41 1.47
C SER A 94 -16.28 -6.84 0.93
N TYR A 95 -15.34 -7.12 0.04
CA TYR A 95 -15.17 -8.44 -0.57
C TYR A 95 -14.90 -9.53 0.48
N TRP A 96 -14.13 -9.22 1.52
CA TRP A 96 -13.73 -10.17 2.56
C TRP A 96 -14.92 -10.78 3.34
N CYS A 97 -16.05 -10.11 3.37
CA CYS A 97 -17.24 -10.61 4.07
C CYS A 97 -18.55 -10.39 3.32
N ASP A 98 -18.52 -10.39 1.98
CA ASP A 98 -19.74 -10.33 1.17
C ASP A 98 -20.39 -11.71 0.99
N GLY A 99 -19.70 -12.78 1.41
CA GLY A 99 -20.14 -14.17 1.34
C GLY A 99 -19.95 -14.81 -0.03
N LYS A 100 -19.10 -14.23 -0.86
CA LYS A 100 -18.63 -14.81 -2.14
C LYS A 100 -17.26 -15.45 -1.95
N SER A 101 -16.81 -16.14 -2.98
CA SER A 101 -15.48 -16.74 -2.99
C SER A 101 -14.43 -15.69 -3.37
N GLU A 102 -13.32 -15.65 -2.62
CA GLU A 102 -12.14 -14.81 -2.85
C GLU A 102 -11.21 -15.38 -3.95
N ARG A 103 -11.72 -16.26 -4.82
CA ARG A 103 -10.94 -16.79 -5.94
C ARG A 103 -10.74 -15.75 -7.03
N MET A 104 -9.50 -15.39 -7.29
CA MET A 104 -9.09 -14.46 -8.35
C MET A 104 -9.07 -15.16 -9.72
N VAL A 105 -10.23 -15.33 -10.33
CA VAL A 105 -10.41 -16.16 -11.55
C VAL A 105 -10.02 -15.44 -12.86
N ASN A 106 -9.91 -14.10 -12.86
CA ASN A 106 -9.50 -13.35 -14.04
C ASN A 106 -7.98 -13.18 -14.05
N ALA A 107 -7.28 -13.94 -14.89
CA ALA A 107 -5.83 -13.96 -14.97
C ALA A 107 -5.22 -12.59 -15.33
N MET A 108 -5.86 -11.80 -16.20
CA MET A 108 -5.35 -10.49 -16.59
C MET A 108 -5.47 -9.51 -15.41
N ALA A 109 -6.63 -9.45 -14.76
CA ALA A 109 -6.84 -8.62 -13.58
C ALA A 109 -5.93 -9.03 -12.41
N TYR A 110 -5.69 -10.33 -12.23
CA TYR A 110 -4.73 -10.83 -11.24
C TYR A 110 -3.31 -10.32 -11.52
N ARG A 111 -2.87 -10.39 -12.78
CA ARG A 111 -1.55 -9.89 -13.19
C ARG A 111 -1.41 -8.39 -12.91
N THR A 112 -2.38 -7.57 -13.34
CA THR A 112 -2.32 -6.11 -13.11
C THR A 112 -2.36 -5.76 -11.63
N ALA A 113 -3.14 -6.48 -10.81
CA ALA A 113 -3.15 -6.30 -9.36
C ALA A 113 -1.79 -6.68 -8.73
N THR A 114 -1.15 -7.74 -9.24
CA THR A 114 0.19 -8.14 -8.79
C THR A 114 1.24 -7.06 -9.15
N ASP A 115 1.21 -6.54 -10.38
CA ASP A 115 2.13 -5.49 -10.81
C ASP A 115 1.94 -4.20 -9.96
N ALA A 116 0.68 -3.84 -9.68
CA ALA A 116 0.38 -2.72 -8.79
C ALA A 116 0.89 -2.95 -7.36
N ALA A 117 0.70 -4.16 -6.80
CA ALA A 117 1.20 -4.51 -5.48
C ALA A 117 2.73 -4.43 -5.39
N ILE A 118 3.44 -4.93 -6.41
CA ILE A 118 4.92 -4.84 -6.49
C ILE A 118 5.37 -3.38 -6.46
N LEU A 119 4.76 -2.50 -7.26
CA LEU A 119 5.11 -1.09 -7.27
C LEU A 119 4.86 -0.41 -5.92
N VAL A 120 3.73 -0.71 -5.29
CA VAL A 120 3.36 -0.17 -3.98
C VAL A 120 4.36 -0.62 -2.91
N LEU A 121 4.73 -1.90 -2.88
CA LEU A 121 5.73 -2.45 -1.95
C LEU A 121 7.13 -1.91 -2.22
N ALA A 122 7.44 -1.58 -3.47
CA ALA A 122 8.68 -0.88 -3.84
C ALA A 122 8.68 0.62 -3.47
N GLY A 123 7.61 1.13 -2.82
CA GLY A 123 7.50 2.50 -2.34
C GLY A 123 6.91 3.48 -3.35
N PHE A 124 6.33 3.00 -4.45
CA PHE A 124 5.66 3.91 -5.40
C PHE A 124 4.36 4.44 -4.80
N VAL A 125 4.23 5.76 -4.77
CA VAL A 125 3.04 6.45 -4.27
C VAL A 125 2.46 7.35 -5.36
N VAL A 126 1.17 7.22 -5.62
CA VAL A 126 0.47 8.13 -6.53
C VAL A 126 0.47 9.54 -5.91
N LYS A 127 0.95 10.52 -6.68
CA LYS A 127 1.11 11.91 -6.22
C LYS A 127 -0.17 12.44 -5.57
N GLY A 128 -0.03 12.95 -4.35
CA GLY A 128 -1.12 13.51 -3.54
C GLY A 128 -1.84 12.48 -2.66
N LEU A 129 -1.42 11.21 -2.67
CA LEU A 129 -1.99 10.15 -1.83
C LEU A 129 -1.06 9.70 -0.69
N GLU A 130 0.04 10.41 -0.43
CA GLU A 130 1.06 10.07 0.56
C GLU A 130 0.49 9.85 1.99
N LYS A 131 -0.69 10.40 2.24
CA LYS A 131 -1.39 10.32 3.55
C LYS A 131 -2.85 9.89 3.40
N SER A 132 -3.21 9.26 2.29
CA SER A 132 -4.58 8.79 2.07
C SER A 132 -4.88 7.58 2.94
N LEU A 133 -5.96 7.65 3.72
CA LEU A 133 -6.40 6.58 4.62
C LEU A 133 -7.79 6.05 4.26
N TYR A 134 -8.56 6.80 3.48
CA TYR A 134 -9.95 6.48 3.18
C TYR A 134 -10.22 6.69 1.69
N TYR A 135 -11.11 5.88 1.14
CA TYR A 135 -11.67 6.09 -0.18
C TYR A 135 -13.09 5.53 -0.27
N HIS A 136 -13.82 5.96 -1.28
CA HIS A 136 -15.10 5.39 -1.68
C HIS A 136 -15.27 5.55 -3.20
N ALA A 137 -16.15 4.73 -3.78
CA ALA A 137 -16.57 4.92 -5.18
C ALA A 137 -17.40 6.20 -5.33
N ASP A 138 -17.22 6.95 -6.40
CA ASP A 138 -17.80 8.29 -6.62
C ASP A 138 -19.33 8.30 -6.66
N TYR A 139 -19.96 7.16 -6.95
CA TYR A 139 -21.41 6.96 -6.92
C TYR A 139 -21.97 6.67 -5.50
N VAL A 140 -21.11 6.56 -4.48
CA VAL A 140 -21.49 6.38 -3.07
C VAL A 140 -21.22 7.65 -2.30
N LYS A 141 -22.05 8.00 -1.32
CA LYS A 141 -21.87 9.17 -0.45
C LYS A 141 -21.89 8.75 1.02
N PRO A 142 -20.79 8.22 1.56
CA PRO A 142 -20.71 7.83 2.96
C PRO A 142 -20.81 9.05 3.89
N ASN A 143 -21.45 8.89 5.03
CA ASN A 143 -21.61 9.99 6.00
C ASN A 143 -20.29 10.56 6.52
N TRP A 144 -19.27 9.73 6.63
CA TRP A 144 -17.93 10.09 7.12
C TRP A 144 -17.16 11.05 6.20
N VAL A 145 -17.56 11.21 4.94
CA VAL A 145 -16.91 12.14 3.97
C VAL A 145 -16.85 13.57 4.50
N LYS A 146 -17.88 14.00 5.24
CA LYS A 146 -17.96 15.35 5.81
C LYS A 146 -16.87 15.63 6.86
N GLU A 147 -16.31 14.58 7.45
CA GLU A 147 -15.32 14.64 8.53
C GLU A 147 -13.89 14.39 8.00
N ARG A 148 -13.71 14.22 6.71
CA ARG A 148 -12.44 13.84 6.09
C ARG A 148 -11.98 14.90 5.10
N LYS A 149 -10.66 15.12 5.05
CA LYS A 149 -10.08 16.02 4.07
C LYS A 149 -9.99 15.31 2.72
N PHE A 150 -10.66 15.85 1.72
CA PHE A 150 -10.53 15.41 0.32
C PHE A 150 -9.07 15.57 -0.13
N LEU A 151 -8.56 14.59 -0.85
CA LEU A 151 -7.22 14.61 -1.45
C LEU A 151 -7.31 14.63 -2.96
N ARG A 152 -7.91 13.59 -3.55
CA ARG A 152 -7.92 13.41 -5.00
C ARG A 152 -9.00 12.43 -5.44
N LYS A 153 -9.45 12.55 -6.70
CA LYS A 153 -10.21 11.53 -7.41
C LYS A 153 -9.31 10.87 -8.45
N ILE A 154 -9.34 9.54 -8.53
CA ILE A 154 -8.61 8.72 -9.51
C ILE A 154 -9.56 7.63 -9.98
N GLY A 155 -9.80 7.56 -11.31
CA GLY A 155 -10.83 6.68 -11.84
C GLY A 155 -12.19 6.97 -11.21
N THR A 156 -12.84 5.93 -10.70
CA THR A 156 -14.13 6.05 -9.99
C THR A 156 -13.94 6.18 -8.46
N HIS A 157 -12.72 6.19 -7.95
CA HIS A 157 -12.45 6.32 -6.52
C HIS A 157 -12.12 7.74 -6.09
N VAL A 158 -12.66 8.16 -4.94
CA VAL A 158 -12.41 9.45 -4.31
C VAL A 158 -11.67 9.21 -2.99
N PHE A 159 -10.48 9.82 -2.85
CA PHE A 159 -9.54 9.56 -1.76
C PHE A 159 -9.50 10.69 -0.74
N TYR A 160 -9.33 10.32 0.54
CA TYR A 160 -9.36 11.23 1.69
C TYR A 160 -8.27 10.88 2.72
N LYS A 161 -7.95 11.91 3.53
CA LYS A 161 -7.12 11.77 4.73
C LYS A 161 -7.96 11.82 6.00
#